data_318460d360070001f913d9209c6be397
#
_entry.id   318460d360070001f913d9209c6be397
#
_cell.length_a   1.000
_cell.length_b   1.000
_cell.length_c   1.000
_cell.angle_alpha   90.00
_cell.angle_beta   90.00
_cell.angle_gamma   90.00
#
_symmetry.space_group_name_H-M   'P 1'
#
loop_
_entity.id
_entity.type
_entity.pdbx_description
1 polymer ?
#
loop_
_entity_poly.entity_id
_entity_poly.type
_entity_poly.pdbx_seq_one_letter_code
_entity_poly.pdbx_strand_id
1 'polypeptide(L)'
;MNTYSNRITMACAAGLLLIVGMSATSCAARAASKLLGHKDDADQTHALKELAPLYAQPKFIAPGPAFDAKKVMAGKSIYRIAGPDSNPWYQQGFNGMKGAAEKVGYSFSGCSNEGQLAQYQQCMAQGIKQKATLIDLFAGPDPNMLATEIAAAKAAGTLVAVSHNFGMDATVPNLSANFSVDFGLAARLLADWVISKNETAHVLVLVSDELPSTADMRAGIVSEFKQFGGAGIQYSFVNVSIAQWGTGLKPAVEKAIAADPKLSYIICIYDSMAEFVVPAIASAKKEGKVKVIGFNGTPLVLDMVRAGKVEMTVGECQEWTSYAITDAEMRLIGGMGAVKNLHIPFRIFDKSNAAEAGVPATYGKGYGDTFKADYAKLWGL
;
A
#
# COMPACT_ATOMS: atom_id res chain seq x y z
N MET A 1 -51.62 26.61 57.17
CA MET A 1 -52.16 27.45 56.10
C MET A 1 -51.06 27.70 55.08
N ASN A 2 -51.37 27.26 53.90
CA ASN A 2 -50.88 27.49 52.58
C ASN A 2 -49.62 26.77 52.08
N THR A 3 -49.97 25.76 51.43
CA THR A 3 -49.52 25.15 50.19
C THR A 3 -49.23 26.19 49.11
N TYR A 4 -47.99 26.18 48.62
CA TYR A 4 -47.63 26.51 47.22
C TYR A 4 -46.11 26.34 47.05
N SER A 5 -45.68 25.27 46.51
CA SER A 5 -44.45 25.13 45.75
C SER A 5 -44.23 23.64 45.47
N ASN A 6 -44.44 23.22 44.22
CA ASN A 6 -43.79 22.05 43.61
C ASN A 6 -44.43 21.80 42.25
N ARG A 7 -44.08 22.59 41.25
CA ARG A 7 -44.41 22.32 39.84
C ARG A 7 -43.46 22.98 38.83
N ILE A 8 -42.14 22.99 39.02
CA ILE A 8 -41.23 23.51 37.97
C ILE A 8 -39.92 22.67 37.89
N THR A 9 -39.85 21.45 38.37
CA THR A 9 -38.58 20.68 38.30
C THR A 9 -38.72 19.32 37.55
N MET A 10 -39.76 19.14 36.77
CA MET A 10 -39.94 17.84 36.04
C MET A 10 -39.84 17.92 34.52
N ALA A 11 -39.58 19.06 33.93
CA ALA A 11 -39.54 19.18 32.45
C ALA A 11 -38.13 19.08 31.83
N CYS A 12 -37.05 19.28 32.61
CA CYS A 12 -35.67 19.20 32.07
C CYS A 12 -35.01 17.83 32.19
N ALA A 13 -35.52 16.92 33.01
CA ALA A 13 -34.92 15.60 33.19
C ALA A 13 -35.36 14.57 32.13
N ALA A 14 -36.53 14.76 31.49
CA ALA A 14 -37.03 13.86 30.48
C ALA A 14 -36.35 13.98 29.09
N GLY A 15 -35.83 15.20 28.78
CA GLY A 15 -35.15 15.43 27.49
C GLY A 15 -33.72 14.83 27.41
N LEU A 16 -33.01 14.79 28.53
CA LEU A 16 -31.65 14.23 28.57
C LEU A 16 -31.63 12.70 28.61
N LEU A 17 -32.65 12.08 29.20
CA LEU A 17 -32.76 10.60 29.26
C LEU A 17 -33.13 9.99 27.90
N LEU A 18 -33.84 10.70 27.02
CA LEU A 18 -34.19 10.22 25.68
C LEU A 18 -32.99 10.23 24.72
N ILE A 19 -32.06 11.19 24.83
CA ILE A 19 -30.88 11.28 23.96
C ILE A 19 -29.83 10.23 24.38
N VAL A 20 -29.64 9.97 25.66
CA VAL A 20 -28.72 8.94 26.17
C VAL A 20 -29.29 7.54 25.92
N GLY A 21 -30.60 7.36 25.94
CA GLY A 21 -31.28 6.10 25.65
C GLY A 21 -31.16 5.68 24.18
N MET A 22 -31.21 6.63 23.24
CA MET A 22 -31.09 6.31 21.80
C MET A 22 -29.66 5.95 21.39
N SER A 23 -28.64 6.57 21.99
CA SER A 23 -27.23 6.21 21.70
C SER A 23 -26.84 4.89 22.35
N ALA A 24 -27.33 4.55 23.53
CA ALA A 24 -27.04 3.28 24.21
C ALA A 24 -27.77 2.10 23.53
N THR A 25 -29.01 2.30 23.08
CA THR A 25 -29.76 1.29 22.34
C THR A 25 -29.17 1.03 20.94
N SER A 26 -28.67 2.05 20.26
CA SER A 26 -28.01 1.86 18.96
C SER A 26 -26.66 1.10 19.08
N CYS A 27 -25.87 1.39 20.11
CA CYS A 27 -24.63 0.66 20.38
C CYS A 27 -24.90 -0.79 20.82
N ALA A 28 -25.91 -1.03 21.66
CA ALA A 28 -26.29 -2.36 22.08
C ALA A 28 -26.89 -3.20 20.94
N ALA A 29 -27.71 -2.60 20.08
CA ALA A 29 -28.24 -3.24 18.89
C ALA A 29 -27.14 -3.59 17.88
N ARG A 30 -26.16 -2.69 17.67
CA ARG A 30 -25.01 -2.93 16.82
C ARG A 30 -24.10 -4.04 17.37
N ALA A 31 -23.87 -4.07 18.69
CA ALA A 31 -23.12 -5.14 19.35
C ALA A 31 -23.87 -6.49 19.28
N ALA A 32 -25.18 -6.50 19.43
CA ALA A 32 -25.99 -7.69 19.32
C ALA A 32 -26.08 -8.22 17.87
N SER A 33 -26.18 -7.34 16.87
CA SER A 33 -26.12 -7.69 15.44
C SER A 33 -24.79 -8.33 15.08
N LYS A 34 -23.67 -7.75 15.55
CA LYS A 34 -22.33 -8.35 15.37
C LYS A 34 -22.18 -9.72 16.02
N LEU A 35 -22.77 -9.94 17.20
CA LEU A 35 -22.76 -11.23 17.91
C LEU A 35 -23.60 -12.30 17.20
N LEU A 36 -24.63 -11.89 16.45
CA LEU A 36 -25.52 -12.81 15.72
C LEU A 36 -25.02 -13.10 14.28
N GLY A 37 -23.86 -12.54 13.88
CA GLY A 37 -23.28 -12.78 12.56
C GLY A 37 -24.00 -12.07 11.42
N HIS A 38 -24.93 -11.16 11.73
CA HIS A 38 -25.52 -10.28 10.72
C HIS A 38 -24.55 -9.13 10.45
N LYS A 39 -24.18 -8.95 9.18
CA LYS A 39 -23.50 -7.74 8.73
C LYS A 39 -24.45 -6.56 8.91
N ASP A 40 -23.94 -5.48 9.47
CA ASP A 40 -24.67 -4.23 9.58
C ASP A 40 -24.59 -3.52 8.21
N ASP A 41 -25.69 -3.03 7.68
CA ASP A 41 -25.71 -2.19 6.47
C ASP A 41 -24.79 -0.99 6.59
N ALA A 42 -24.50 -0.53 7.82
CA ALA A 42 -23.56 0.53 8.12
C ALA A 42 -22.10 0.12 7.82
N ASP A 43 -21.70 -1.14 8.06
CA ASP A 43 -20.34 -1.63 7.79
C ASP A 43 -20.12 -1.76 6.27
N GLN A 44 -21.11 -2.24 5.52
CA GLN A 44 -21.08 -2.23 4.05
C GLN A 44 -21.04 -0.81 3.50
N THR A 45 -21.83 0.10 4.06
CA THR A 45 -21.88 1.52 3.64
C THR A 45 -20.53 2.20 3.88
N HIS A 46 -19.85 1.89 5.02
CA HIS A 46 -18.50 2.35 5.27
C HIS A 46 -17.56 1.90 4.16
N ALA A 47 -17.48 0.60 3.89
CA ALA A 47 -16.58 0.04 2.89
C ALA A 47 -16.84 0.63 1.48
N LEU A 48 -18.09 0.74 1.07
CA LEU A 48 -18.45 1.35 -0.22
C LEU A 48 -18.04 2.82 -0.30
N LYS A 49 -18.15 3.58 0.80
CA LYS A 49 -17.73 4.98 0.88
C LYS A 49 -16.22 5.14 0.71
N GLU A 50 -15.41 4.25 1.33
CA GLU A 50 -13.97 4.28 1.20
C GLU A 50 -13.52 3.89 -0.22
N LEU A 51 -14.17 2.92 -0.86
CA LEU A 51 -13.82 2.44 -2.19
C LEU A 51 -14.25 3.38 -3.32
N ALA A 52 -15.45 3.99 -3.24
CA ALA A 52 -16.07 4.71 -4.35
C ALA A 52 -15.20 5.83 -4.97
N PRO A 53 -14.53 6.70 -4.19
CA PRO A 53 -13.72 7.78 -4.78
C PRO A 53 -12.50 7.26 -5.55
N LEU A 54 -12.05 6.03 -5.28
CA LEU A 54 -10.84 5.46 -5.85
C LEU A 54 -11.03 4.82 -7.24
N TYR A 55 -12.26 4.78 -7.75
CA TYR A 55 -12.52 4.37 -9.14
C TYR A 55 -12.15 5.47 -10.16
N ALA A 56 -12.22 6.72 -9.75
CA ALA A 56 -11.84 7.83 -10.61
C ALA A 56 -10.32 7.88 -10.81
N GLN A 57 -9.89 8.49 -11.92
CA GLN A 57 -8.46 8.79 -12.10
C GLN A 57 -7.99 9.73 -10.99
N PRO A 58 -6.85 9.42 -10.35
CA PRO A 58 -6.34 10.23 -9.26
C PRO A 58 -6.00 11.66 -9.70
N LYS A 59 -6.07 12.59 -8.74
CA LYS A 59 -5.66 13.98 -8.94
C LYS A 59 -4.35 14.24 -8.20
N PHE A 60 -3.48 15.04 -8.80
CA PHE A 60 -2.23 15.45 -8.17
C PHE A 60 -2.49 16.32 -6.93
N ILE A 61 -1.80 15.97 -5.86
CA ILE A 61 -1.72 16.78 -4.63
C ILE A 61 -0.24 17.03 -4.39
N ALA A 62 0.16 18.30 -4.36
CA ALA A 62 1.55 18.66 -4.14
C ALA A 62 2.01 18.27 -2.73
N PRO A 63 3.14 17.55 -2.58
CA PRO A 63 3.66 17.15 -1.26
C PRO A 63 4.31 18.31 -0.49
N GLY A 64 4.39 19.49 -1.08
CA GLY A 64 4.96 20.70 -0.48
C GLY A 64 5.01 21.87 -1.45
N PRO A 65 5.61 23.01 -1.07
CA PRO A 65 5.73 24.18 -1.95
C PRO A 65 6.66 23.92 -3.14
N ALA A 66 6.49 24.68 -4.22
CA ALA A 66 7.38 24.65 -5.38
C ALA A 66 8.81 25.10 -5.00
N PHE A 67 9.81 24.55 -5.69
CA PHE A 67 11.21 24.88 -5.48
C PHE A 67 12.02 24.75 -6.78
N ASP A 68 13.19 25.36 -6.83
CA ASP A 68 14.13 25.24 -7.95
C ASP A 68 14.96 23.96 -7.81
N ALA A 69 14.45 22.87 -8.40
CA ALA A 69 15.09 21.57 -8.31
C ALA A 69 16.47 21.53 -9.00
N LYS A 70 16.66 22.27 -10.09
CA LYS A 70 17.97 22.36 -10.77
C LYS A 70 19.03 22.96 -9.86
N LYS A 71 18.68 24.03 -9.15
CA LYS A 71 19.58 24.65 -8.19
C LYS A 71 19.88 23.74 -7.00
N VAL A 72 18.87 23.08 -6.46
CA VAL A 72 19.02 22.13 -5.34
C VAL A 72 19.91 20.97 -5.70
N MET A 73 19.74 20.41 -6.90
CA MET A 73 20.44 19.20 -7.34
C MET A 73 21.73 19.47 -8.12
N ALA A 74 22.17 20.72 -8.25
CA ALA A 74 23.42 21.06 -8.92
C ALA A 74 24.62 20.35 -8.27
N GLY A 75 25.30 19.47 -9.03
CA GLY A 75 26.42 18.67 -8.57
C GLY A 75 26.06 17.58 -7.55
N LYS A 76 24.79 17.26 -7.39
CA LYS A 76 24.30 16.20 -6.50
C LYS A 76 24.03 14.92 -7.26
N SER A 77 23.91 13.82 -6.52
CA SER A 77 23.63 12.49 -7.08
C SER A 77 22.79 11.64 -6.12
N ILE A 78 21.96 10.77 -6.69
CA ILE A 78 21.22 9.75 -5.98
C ILE A 78 21.69 8.39 -6.49
N TYR A 79 21.96 7.48 -5.54
CA TYR A 79 22.34 6.10 -5.82
C TYR A 79 21.31 5.16 -5.22
N ARG A 80 20.59 4.41 -6.07
CA ARG A 80 19.52 3.54 -5.65
C ARG A 80 19.98 2.09 -5.49
N ILE A 81 19.55 1.46 -4.40
CA ILE A 81 19.68 0.04 -4.13
C ILE A 81 18.28 -0.52 -3.97
N ALA A 82 17.82 -1.31 -4.94
CA ALA A 82 16.47 -1.88 -4.95
C ALA A 82 16.52 -3.40 -4.68
N GLY A 83 15.35 -4.03 -4.65
CA GLY A 83 15.22 -5.49 -4.72
C GLY A 83 15.73 -6.07 -6.06
N PRO A 84 15.50 -7.38 -6.31
CA PRO A 84 16.11 -8.10 -7.43
C PRO A 84 15.82 -7.50 -8.80
N ASP A 85 16.86 -7.31 -9.62
CA ASP A 85 16.74 -6.81 -10.99
C ASP A 85 15.93 -7.74 -11.91
N SER A 86 15.85 -9.01 -11.59
CA SER A 86 15.04 -9.99 -12.31
C SER A 86 13.53 -9.69 -12.24
N ASN A 87 13.07 -8.86 -11.30
CA ASN A 87 11.67 -8.47 -11.19
C ASN A 87 11.37 -7.17 -11.95
N PRO A 88 10.48 -7.19 -12.97
CA PRO A 88 10.13 -6.02 -13.79
C PRO A 88 9.59 -4.82 -12.98
N TRP A 89 8.98 -5.04 -11.83
CA TRP A 89 8.46 -3.98 -10.97
C TRP A 89 9.58 -3.05 -10.48
N TYR A 90 10.73 -3.61 -10.06
CA TYR A 90 11.89 -2.80 -9.65
C TYR A 90 12.49 -2.02 -10.81
N GLN A 91 12.54 -2.63 -12.02
CA GLN A 91 13.01 -1.96 -13.23
C GLN A 91 12.14 -0.77 -13.62
N GLN A 92 10.82 -0.89 -13.50
CA GLN A 92 9.90 0.24 -13.75
C GLN A 92 10.13 1.39 -12.78
N GLY A 93 10.28 1.10 -11.50
CA GLY A 93 10.61 2.12 -10.51
C GLY A 93 11.95 2.81 -10.79
N PHE A 94 12.99 2.05 -11.19
CA PHE A 94 14.27 2.61 -11.58
C PHE A 94 14.14 3.56 -12.78
N ASN A 95 13.44 3.14 -13.83
CA ASN A 95 13.23 3.94 -15.03
C ASN A 95 12.42 5.21 -14.75
N GLY A 96 11.42 5.13 -13.86
CA GLY A 96 10.64 6.29 -13.44
C GLY A 96 11.50 7.35 -12.74
N MET A 97 12.32 6.94 -11.76
CA MET A 97 13.24 7.85 -11.05
C MET A 97 14.32 8.40 -11.97
N LYS A 98 14.90 7.57 -12.85
CA LYS A 98 15.86 8.01 -13.85
C LYS A 98 15.28 9.07 -14.79
N GLY A 99 14.05 8.86 -15.28
CA GLY A 99 13.37 9.85 -16.11
C GLY A 99 13.10 11.18 -15.40
N ALA A 100 12.80 11.14 -14.09
CA ALA A 100 12.67 12.34 -13.28
C ALA A 100 14.02 13.06 -13.10
N ALA A 101 15.08 12.30 -12.81
CA ALA A 101 16.45 12.84 -12.67
C ALA A 101 16.94 13.50 -13.95
N GLU A 102 16.70 12.90 -15.12
CA GLU A 102 17.05 13.46 -16.43
C GLU A 102 16.36 14.80 -16.69
N LYS A 103 15.09 14.94 -16.29
CA LYS A 103 14.35 16.22 -16.43
C LYS A 103 14.95 17.34 -15.58
N VAL A 104 15.41 17.02 -14.36
CA VAL A 104 16.05 17.99 -13.46
C VAL A 104 17.50 18.23 -13.82
N GLY A 105 18.21 17.22 -14.35
CA GLY A 105 19.59 17.31 -14.79
C GLY A 105 20.62 16.95 -13.72
N TYR A 106 20.33 15.93 -12.87
CA TYR A 106 21.29 15.42 -11.89
C TYR A 106 21.65 13.95 -12.14
N SER A 107 22.75 13.48 -11.52
CA SER A 107 23.22 12.11 -11.67
C SER A 107 22.36 11.13 -10.88
N PHE A 108 21.77 10.16 -11.55
CA PHE A 108 21.03 9.05 -10.97
C PHE A 108 21.62 7.73 -11.45
N SER A 109 21.95 6.84 -10.53
CA SER A 109 22.50 5.53 -10.83
C SER A 109 22.01 4.52 -9.80
N GLY A 110 22.28 3.24 -10.03
CA GLY A 110 21.90 2.17 -9.10
C GLY A 110 22.86 0.99 -9.20
N CYS A 111 22.63 0.03 -8.32
CA CYS A 111 23.37 -1.20 -8.21
C CYS A 111 22.51 -2.36 -8.71
N SER A 112 23.08 -3.17 -9.61
CA SER A 112 22.49 -4.44 -10.01
C SER A 112 22.68 -5.49 -8.93
N ASN A 113 21.60 -6.21 -8.59
CA ASN A 113 21.62 -7.26 -7.57
C ASN A 113 20.43 -8.22 -7.73
N GLU A 114 20.51 -9.37 -7.04
CA GLU A 114 19.48 -10.41 -6.99
C GLU A 114 18.89 -10.57 -5.57
N GLY A 115 18.92 -9.50 -4.77
CA GLY A 115 18.28 -9.46 -3.45
C GLY A 115 19.04 -10.15 -2.32
N GLN A 116 20.33 -10.50 -2.53
CA GLN A 116 21.15 -11.13 -1.49
C GLN A 116 21.80 -10.07 -0.59
N LEU A 117 21.85 -10.33 0.72
CA LEU A 117 22.44 -9.41 1.70
C LEU A 117 23.86 -8.97 1.32
N ALA A 118 24.71 -9.93 0.93
CA ALA A 118 26.10 -9.62 0.53
C ALA A 118 26.17 -8.67 -0.68
N GLN A 119 25.20 -8.77 -1.60
CA GLN A 119 25.11 -7.85 -2.73
C GLN A 119 24.65 -6.46 -2.29
N TYR A 120 23.68 -6.37 -1.38
CA TYR A 120 23.27 -5.09 -0.80
C TYR A 120 24.42 -4.38 -0.08
N GLN A 121 25.24 -5.12 0.68
CA GLN A 121 26.43 -4.59 1.34
C GLN A 121 27.47 -4.07 0.32
N GLN A 122 27.70 -4.80 -0.77
CA GLN A 122 28.55 -4.36 -1.88
C GLN A 122 27.99 -3.09 -2.55
N CYS A 123 26.68 -3.04 -2.77
CA CYS A 123 25.99 -1.88 -3.33
C CYS A 123 26.15 -0.64 -2.44
N MET A 124 26.01 -0.79 -1.12
CA MET A 124 26.26 0.30 -0.17
C MET A 124 27.70 0.82 -0.28
N ALA A 125 28.69 -0.09 -0.30
CA ALA A 125 30.08 0.28 -0.46
C ALA A 125 30.35 1.01 -1.79
N GLN A 126 29.70 0.61 -2.88
CA GLN A 126 29.79 1.28 -4.19
C GLN A 126 29.19 2.70 -4.15
N GLY A 127 28.01 2.88 -3.57
CA GLY A 127 27.38 4.19 -3.41
C GLY A 127 28.23 5.17 -2.61
N ILE A 128 28.85 4.68 -1.50
CA ILE A 128 29.80 5.46 -0.69
C ILE A 128 31.05 5.83 -1.51
N LYS A 129 31.65 4.87 -2.22
CA LYS A 129 32.83 5.08 -3.05
C LYS A 129 32.57 6.11 -4.16
N GLN A 130 31.38 6.12 -4.75
CA GLN A 130 30.96 7.10 -5.75
C GLN A 130 30.63 8.48 -5.16
N LYS A 131 30.70 8.63 -3.82
CA LYS A 131 30.34 9.85 -3.10
C LYS A 131 28.92 10.30 -3.42
N ALA A 132 27.97 9.35 -3.48
CA ALA A 132 26.56 9.65 -3.66
C ALA A 132 26.10 10.65 -2.60
N THR A 133 25.32 11.67 -3.01
CA THR A 133 24.74 12.61 -2.05
C THR A 133 23.71 11.91 -1.18
N LEU A 134 22.92 10.99 -1.79
CA LEU A 134 21.95 10.16 -1.12
C LEU A 134 22.00 8.74 -1.67
N ILE A 135 21.95 7.75 -0.78
CA ILE A 135 21.67 6.35 -1.11
C ILE A 135 20.22 6.07 -0.73
N ASP A 136 19.43 5.60 -1.70
CA ASP A 136 18.04 5.16 -1.50
C ASP A 136 17.96 3.63 -1.44
N LEU A 137 17.44 3.10 -0.33
CA LEU A 137 17.13 1.68 -0.14
C LEU A 137 15.66 1.45 -0.53
N PHE A 138 15.42 1.06 -1.78
CA PHE A 138 14.06 0.95 -2.33
C PHE A 138 13.49 -0.47 -2.23
N ALA A 139 12.40 -0.64 -1.48
CA ALA A 139 11.51 -1.81 -1.55
C ALA A 139 12.21 -3.19 -1.53
N GLY A 140 13.11 -3.43 -0.59
CA GLY A 140 13.79 -4.72 -0.52
C GLY A 140 14.87 -4.79 0.55
N PRO A 141 15.94 -3.96 0.47
CA PRO A 141 16.97 -3.98 1.49
C PRO A 141 16.41 -3.59 2.86
N ASP A 142 16.51 -4.50 3.84
CA ASP A 142 16.18 -4.14 5.23
C ASP A 142 17.34 -3.35 5.84
N PRO A 143 17.14 -2.07 6.20
CA PRO A 143 18.18 -1.23 6.78
C PRO A 143 18.72 -1.76 8.12
N ASN A 144 17.96 -2.56 8.86
CA ASN A 144 18.45 -3.18 10.09
C ASN A 144 19.57 -4.19 9.80
N MET A 145 19.57 -4.84 8.65
CA MET A 145 20.62 -5.75 8.21
C MET A 145 21.83 -5.03 7.61
N LEU A 146 21.73 -3.72 7.38
CA LEU A 146 22.76 -2.85 6.77
C LEU A 146 23.27 -1.78 7.74
N ALA A 147 23.07 -1.96 9.04
CA ALA A 147 23.39 -0.96 10.05
C ALA A 147 24.85 -0.48 10.01
N THR A 148 25.80 -1.39 9.74
CA THR A 148 27.23 -1.08 9.61
C THR A 148 27.51 -0.21 8.40
N GLU A 149 26.93 -0.55 7.26
CA GLU A 149 27.08 0.16 5.99
C GLU A 149 26.40 1.54 6.04
N ILE A 150 25.25 1.64 6.71
CA ILE A 150 24.55 2.91 6.95
C ILE A 150 25.39 3.83 7.83
N ALA A 151 26.02 3.30 8.88
CA ALA A 151 26.94 4.08 9.72
C ALA A 151 28.17 4.57 8.93
N ALA A 152 28.73 3.72 8.05
CA ALA A 152 29.82 4.10 7.17
C ALA A 152 29.41 5.19 6.15
N ALA A 153 28.22 5.09 5.55
CA ALA A 153 27.67 6.12 4.66
C ALA A 153 27.53 7.47 5.37
N LYS A 154 26.97 7.46 6.58
CA LYS A 154 26.84 8.65 7.43
C LYS A 154 28.19 9.29 7.76
N ALA A 155 29.18 8.48 8.12
CA ALA A 155 30.54 8.94 8.39
C ALA A 155 31.20 9.56 7.15
N ALA A 156 30.85 9.09 5.94
CA ALA A 156 31.30 9.65 4.67
C ALA A 156 30.51 10.89 4.24
N GLY A 157 29.49 11.33 4.99
CA GLY A 157 28.64 12.48 4.65
C GLY A 157 27.54 12.17 3.62
N THR A 158 27.28 10.89 3.35
CA THR A 158 26.21 10.41 2.46
C THR A 158 24.91 10.25 3.24
N LEU A 159 23.82 10.86 2.77
CA LEU A 159 22.48 10.61 3.30
C LEU A 159 22.03 9.20 2.93
N VAL A 160 21.31 8.54 3.83
CA VAL A 160 20.68 7.25 3.53
C VAL A 160 19.19 7.37 3.83
N ALA A 161 18.36 7.15 2.82
CA ALA A 161 16.92 7.05 2.96
C ALA A 161 16.44 5.64 2.64
N VAL A 162 15.27 5.30 3.14
CA VAL A 162 14.53 4.12 2.71
C VAL A 162 13.26 4.56 2.01
N SER A 163 12.89 3.89 0.92
CA SER A 163 11.68 4.22 0.18
C SER A 163 10.86 2.96 -0.16
N HIS A 164 9.53 3.11 -0.13
CA HIS A 164 8.57 2.04 -0.46
C HIS A 164 8.81 0.73 0.30
N ASN A 165 9.17 0.80 1.58
CA ASN A 165 9.57 -0.38 2.35
C ASN A 165 8.83 -0.50 3.71
N PHE A 166 8.67 0.59 4.43
CA PHE A 166 7.96 0.64 5.72
C PHE A 166 6.67 1.46 5.58
N GLY A 167 5.75 1.34 6.54
CA GLY A 167 4.62 2.26 6.63
C GLY A 167 5.05 3.72 6.80
N MET A 168 4.16 4.64 6.45
CA MET A 168 4.46 6.09 6.43
C MET A 168 4.90 6.64 7.79
N ASP A 169 4.38 6.09 8.88
CA ASP A 169 4.66 6.55 10.25
C ASP A 169 5.86 5.85 10.88
N ALA A 170 6.49 4.91 10.16
CA ALA A 170 7.63 4.18 10.69
C ALA A 170 8.84 5.10 10.85
N THR A 171 9.45 5.05 12.05
CA THR A 171 10.75 5.65 12.31
C THR A 171 11.81 4.59 12.20
N VAL A 172 12.72 4.72 11.24
CA VAL A 172 13.81 3.78 11.04
C VAL A 172 15.09 4.40 11.59
N PRO A 173 15.71 3.81 12.63
CA PRO A 173 16.89 4.37 13.26
C PRO A 173 18.04 4.58 12.27
N ASN A 174 18.82 5.64 12.47
CA ASN A 174 20.01 6.01 11.69
C ASN A 174 19.77 6.37 10.21
N LEU A 175 18.55 6.37 9.72
CA LEU A 175 18.21 6.84 8.38
C LEU A 175 17.90 8.35 8.39
N SER A 176 18.13 8.97 7.24
CA SER A 176 17.81 10.39 7.03
C SER A 176 16.33 10.61 6.79
N ALA A 177 15.63 9.63 6.17
CA ALA A 177 14.20 9.67 5.92
C ALA A 177 13.63 8.27 5.61
N ASN A 178 12.29 8.15 5.75
CA ASN A 178 11.47 7.06 5.23
C ASN A 178 10.42 7.68 4.28
N PHE A 179 10.43 7.27 3.02
CA PHE A 179 9.51 7.72 1.97
C PHE A 179 8.62 6.56 1.55
N SER A 180 7.33 6.62 1.83
CA SER A 180 6.48 5.45 1.66
C SER A 180 5.11 5.77 1.05
N VAL A 181 4.46 4.70 0.60
CA VAL A 181 3.03 4.65 0.33
C VAL A 181 2.28 4.26 1.61
N ASP A 182 0.98 4.53 1.65
CA ASP A 182 0.15 4.08 2.77
C ASP A 182 -0.25 2.61 2.63
N PHE A 183 0.68 1.71 3.01
CA PHE A 183 0.42 0.27 3.00
C PHE A 183 -0.76 -0.13 3.89
N GLY A 184 -0.94 0.58 5.01
CA GLY A 184 -2.09 0.38 5.90
C GLY A 184 -3.41 0.70 5.21
N LEU A 185 -3.49 1.81 4.47
CA LEU A 185 -4.66 2.15 3.67
C LEU A 185 -4.89 1.12 2.56
N ALA A 186 -3.85 0.77 1.79
CA ALA A 186 -3.98 -0.25 0.75
C ALA A 186 -4.58 -1.54 1.30
N ALA A 187 -4.12 -1.98 2.47
CA ALA A 187 -4.61 -3.17 3.15
C ALA A 187 -6.06 -3.03 3.63
N ARG A 188 -6.44 -1.88 4.20
CA ARG A 188 -7.84 -1.61 4.57
C ARG A 188 -8.75 -1.66 3.36
N LEU A 189 -8.35 -1.08 2.23
CA LEU A 189 -9.14 -1.12 0.98
C LEU A 189 -9.35 -2.55 0.45
N LEU A 190 -8.37 -3.45 0.61
CA LEU A 190 -8.54 -4.87 0.30
C LEU A 190 -9.58 -5.53 1.23
N ALA A 191 -9.55 -5.20 2.51
CA ALA A 191 -10.56 -5.69 3.46
C ALA A 191 -11.93 -5.09 3.18
N ASP A 192 -12.02 -3.78 2.89
CA ASP A 192 -13.26 -3.09 2.51
C ASP A 192 -13.90 -3.70 1.27
N TRP A 193 -13.10 -4.15 0.29
CA TRP A 193 -13.66 -4.86 -0.85
C TRP A 193 -14.47 -6.09 -0.41
N VAL A 194 -13.91 -6.92 0.48
CA VAL A 194 -14.61 -8.10 0.99
C VAL A 194 -15.84 -7.70 1.81
N ILE A 195 -15.71 -6.68 2.68
CA ILE A 195 -16.80 -6.15 3.51
C ILE A 195 -17.94 -5.61 2.63
N SER A 196 -17.61 -4.92 1.54
CA SER A 196 -18.58 -4.29 0.62
C SER A 196 -19.54 -5.29 -0.03
N LYS A 197 -19.18 -6.58 -0.09
CA LYS A 197 -20.03 -7.63 -0.68
C LYS A 197 -21.18 -8.06 0.24
N ASN A 198 -21.16 -7.63 1.50
CA ASN A 198 -22.20 -7.93 2.50
C ASN A 198 -22.57 -9.42 2.58
N GLU A 199 -21.57 -10.29 2.58
CA GLU A 199 -21.72 -11.74 2.65
C GLU A 199 -20.77 -12.35 3.66
N THR A 200 -21.10 -13.54 4.16
CA THR A 200 -20.16 -14.32 4.97
C THR A 200 -18.98 -14.73 4.10
N ALA A 201 -17.77 -14.46 4.56
CA ALA A 201 -16.56 -14.75 3.80
C ALA A 201 -15.52 -15.48 4.65
N HIS A 202 -14.90 -16.50 4.06
CA HIS A 202 -13.68 -17.12 4.55
C HIS A 202 -12.52 -16.63 3.68
N VAL A 203 -11.54 -16.00 4.29
CA VAL A 203 -10.48 -15.24 3.62
C VAL A 203 -9.12 -15.83 3.95
N LEU A 204 -8.37 -16.20 2.93
CA LEU A 204 -6.94 -16.48 3.02
C LEU A 204 -6.16 -15.22 2.67
N VAL A 205 -5.27 -14.77 3.53
CA VAL A 205 -4.36 -13.65 3.24
C VAL A 205 -2.96 -14.22 3.04
N LEU A 206 -2.43 -14.07 1.82
CA LEU A 206 -1.08 -14.45 1.47
C LEU A 206 -0.14 -13.28 1.72
N VAL A 207 0.95 -13.53 2.43
CA VAL A 207 1.90 -12.52 2.90
C VAL A 207 3.34 -12.97 2.65
N SER A 208 4.29 -12.02 2.73
CA SER A 208 5.74 -12.23 2.64
C SER A 208 6.40 -11.47 3.80
N ASP A 209 6.57 -12.17 4.92
CA ASP A 209 6.93 -11.55 6.21
C ASP A 209 8.36 -10.97 6.24
N GLU A 210 9.20 -11.31 5.28
CA GLU A 210 10.54 -10.73 5.13
C GLU A 210 10.51 -9.28 4.64
N LEU A 211 9.37 -8.79 4.13
CA LEU A 211 9.21 -7.40 3.74
C LEU A 211 8.64 -6.59 4.90
N PRO A 212 9.29 -5.50 5.32
CA PRO A 212 8.82 -4.65 6.42
C PRO A 212 7.39 -4.12 6.26
N SER A 213 6.99 -3.80 5.01
CA SER A 213 5.62 -3.37 4.67
C SER A 213 4.52 -4.39 4.98
N THR A 214 4.87 -5.68 5.08
CA THR A 214 3.91 -6.74 5.43
C THR A 214 3.28 -6.54 6.80
N ALA A 215 4.01 -6.00 7.77
CA ALA A 215 3.50 -5.72 9.11
C ALA A 215 2.33 -4.71 9.06
N ASP A 216 2.50 -3.62 8.31
CA ASP A 216 1.47 -2.59 8.14
C ASP A 216 0.27 -3.12 7.37
N MET A 217 0.50 -3.96 6.34
CA MET A 217 -0.58 -4.58 5.58
C MET A 217 -1.38 -5.58 6.43
N ARG A 218 -0.71 -6.40 7.24
CA ARG A 218 -1.40 -7.27 8.21
C ARG A 218 -2.25 -6.46 9.19
N ALA A 219 -1.66 -5.42 9.77
CA ALA A 219 -2.35 -4.55 10.73
C ALA A 219 -3.58 -3.90 10.11
N GLY A 220 -3.47 -3.38 8.88
CA GLY A 220 -4.56 -2.77 8.13
C GLY A 220 -5.72 -3.75 7.90
N ILE A 221 -5.46 -4.95 7.37
CA ILE A 221 -6.49 -5.98 7.16
C ILE A 221 -7.15 -6.39 8.47
N VAL A 222 -6.35 -6.64 9.52
CA VAL A 222 -6.86 -7.09 10.82
C VAL A 222 -7.73 -6.01 11.46
N SER A 223 -7.31 -4.74 11.42
CA SER A 223 -8.08 -3.64 12.00
C SER A 223 -9.43 -3.47 11.31
N GLU A 224 -9.44 -3.52 9.98
CA GLU A 224 -10.65 -3.32 9.17
C GLU A 224 -11.65 -4.46 9.36
N PHE A 225 -11.19 -5.72 9.29
CA PHE A 225 -12.06 -6.87 9.55
C PHE A 225 -12.59 -6.91 10.99
N LYS A 226 -11.79 -6.51 11.98
CA LYS A 226 -12.26 -6.43 13.37
C LYS A 226 -13.30 -5.35 13.58
N GLN A 227 -13.12 -4.20 12.93
CA GLN A 227 -13.98 -3.05 13.14
C GLN A 227 -15.28 -3.15 12.32
N PHE A 228 -15.22 -3.61 11.07
CA PHE A 228 -16.30 -3.56 10.11
C PHE A 228 -16.68 -4.93 9.50
N GLY A 229 -15.88 -5.98 9.71
CA GLY A 229 -16.12 -7.30 9.11
C GLY A 229 -17.23 -8.10 9.79
N GLY A 230 -17.57 -7.76 11.03
CA GLY A 230 -18.54 -8.53 11.82
C GLY A 230 -18.09 -9.98 12.10
N ALA A 231 -18.99 -10.80 12.64
CA ALA A 231 -18.72 -12.22 12.88
C ALA A 231 -18.78 -13.08 11.59
N GLY A 232 -19.26 -12.51 10.48
CA GLY A 232 -19.38 -13.22 9.20
C GLY A 232 -18.08 -13.39 8.44
N ILE A 233 -17.03 -12.62 8.78
CA ILE A 233 -15.73 -12.72 8.12
C ILE A 233 -14.74 -13.48 8.99
N GLN A 234 -14.29 -14.62 8.47
CA GLN A 234 -13.21 -15.41 9.04
C GLN A 234 -11.97 -15.26 8.17
N TYR A 235 -10.81 -15.07 8.77
CA TYR A 235 -9.57 -14.89 8.00
C TYR A 235 -8.39 -15.61 8.62
N SER A 236 -7.46 -16.01 7.78
CA SER A 236 -6.19 -16.62 8.15
C SER A 236 -5.06 -16.08 7.30
N PHE A 237 -3.84 -16.15 7.81
CA PHE A 237 -2.64 -15.73 7.11
C PHE A 237 -1.75 -16.91 6.77
N VAL A 238 -1.19 -16.92 5.56
CA VAL A 238 -0.14 -17.85 5.16
C VAL A 238 1.04 -17.05 4.61
N ASN A 239 2.20 -17.25 5.23
CA ASN A 239 3.44 -16.64 4.79
C ASN A 239 4.12 -17.51 3.73
N VAL A 240 4.49 -16.90 2.60
CA VAL A 240 5.33 -17.48 1.55
C VAL A 240 6.35 -16.42 1.13
N SER A 241 7.62 -16.66 1.35
CA SER A 241 8.67 -15.71 0.98
C SER A 241 8.73 -15.48 -0.53
N ILE A 242 9.14 -14.29 -0.97
CA ILE A 242 9.23 -13.92 -2.40
C ILE A 242 10.04 -14.96 -3.18
N ALA A 243 11.17 -15.40 -2.64
CA ALA A 243 12.01 -16.41 -3.27
C ALA A 243 11.29 -17.75 -3.48
N GLN A 244 10.20 -18.01 -2.76
CA GLN A 244 9.41 -19.24 -2.82
C GLN A 244 8.06 -19.07 -3.53
N TRP A 245 7.73 -17.92 -4.09
CA TRP A 245 6.42 -17.72 -4.74
C TRP A 245 6.17 -18.76 -5.85
N GLY A 246 7.17 -19.00 -6.70
CA GLY A 246 7.05 -19.95 -7.82
C GLY A 246 6.80 -21.40 -7.40
N THR A 247 7.25 -21.82 -6.22
CA THR A 247 7.18 -23.22 -5.75
C THR A 247 6.23 -23.39 -4.56
N GLY A 248 6.01 -22.35 -3.76
CA GLY A 248 5.30 -22.42 -2.48
C GLY A 248 3.85 -21.93 -2.53
N LEU A 249 3.52 -20.90 -3.35
CA LEU A 249 2.18 -20.31 -3.37
C LEU A 249 1.12 -21.31 -3.84
N LYS A 250 1.36 -22.05 -4.93
CA LYS A 250 0.40 -23.01 -5.44
C LYS A 250 0.04 -24.08 -4.41
N PRO A 251 0.99 -24.85 -3.83
CA PRO A 251 0.65 -25.84 -2.81
C PRO A 251 0.03 -25.25 -1.55
N ALA A 252 0.41 -24.03 -1.14
CA ALA A 252 -0.20 -23.34 -0.01
C ALA A 252 -1.70 -23.06 -0.24
N VAL A 253 -2.05 -22.57 -1.43
CA VAL A 253 -3.44 -22.29 -1.82
C VAL A 253 -4.25 -23.60 -1.94
N GLU A 254 -3.72 -24.62 -2.60
CA GLU A 254 -4.39 -25.93 -2.71
C GLU A 254 -4.66 -26.54 -1.34
N LYS A 255 -3.70 -26.46 -0.42
CA LYS A 255 -3.85 -26.90 0.97
C LYS A 255 -4.95 -26.11 1.70
N ALA A 256 -4.97 -24.78 1.56
CA ALA A 256 -5.97 -23.93 2.19
C ALA A 256 -7.39 -24.23 1.67
N ILE A 257 -7.55 -24.40 0.36
CA ILE A 257 -8.82 -24.78 -0.26
C ILE A 257 -9.31 -26.15 0.23
N ALA A 258 -8.41 -27.11 0.42
CA ALA A 258 -8.75 -28.44 0.91
C ALA A 258 -9.14 -28.40 2.41
N ALA A 259 -8.47 -27.57 3.20
CA ALA A 259 -8.72 -27.42 4.64
C ALA A 259 -10.00 -26.66 4.95
N ASP A 260 -10.36 -25.69 4.10
CA ASP A 260 -11.57 -24.87 4.27
C ASP A 260 -12.43 -24.88 2.98
N PRO A 261 -13.43 -25.78 2.91
CA PRO A 261 -14.34 -25.83 1.76
C PRO A 261 -15.18 -24.56 1.56
N LYS A 262 -15.27 -23.67 2.55
CA LYS A 262 -15.99 -22.39 2.52
C LYS A 262 -15.08 -21.23 2.09
N LEU A 263 -13.79 -21.46 1.86
CA LEU A 263 -12.87 -20.43 1.40
C LEU A 263 -13.46 -19.72 0.17
N SER A 264 -13.64 -18.41 0.27
CA SER A 264 -14.31 -17.60 -0.76
C SER A 264 -13.43 -16.47 -1.30
N TYR A 265 -12.43 -16.02 -0.54
CA TYR A 265 -11.49 -14.98 -0.96
C TYR A 265 -10.04 -15.35 -0.68
N ILE A 266 -9.17 -14.96 -1.59
CA ILE A 266 -7.72 -14.92 -1.40
C ILE A 266 -7.25 -13.49 -1.60
N ILE A 267 -6.67 -12.90 -0.57
CA ILE A 267 -6.02 -11.59 -0.62
C ILE A 267 -4.52 -11.81 -0.87
N CYS A 268 -4.03 -11.36 -2.01
CA CYS A 268 -2.62 -11.27 -2.33
C CYS A 268 -2.13 -9.89 -1.93
N ILE A 269 -1.37 -9.74 -0.81
CA ILE A 269 -0.89 -8.41 -0.39
C ILE A 269 0.02 -7.75 -1.43
N TYR A 270 0.58 -8.54 -2.34
CA TYR A 270 1.20 -8.10 -3.59
C TYR A 270 0.56 -8.87 -4.73
N ASP A 271 -0.04 -8.17 -5.67
CA ASP A 271 -0.89 -8.79 -6.69
C ASP A 271 -0.14 -9.74 -7.64
N SER A 272 1.18 -9.59 -7.78
CA SER A 272 2.02 -10.53 -8.54
C SER A 272 1.93 -11.98 -8.03
N MET A 273 1.53 -12.21 -6.76
CA MET A 273 1.24 -13.56 -6.26
C MET A 273 0.12 -14.24 -7.06
N ALA A 274 -0.79 -13.46 -7.67
CA ALA A 274 -1.92 -13.98 -8.44
C ALA A 274 -1.48 -14.84 -9.65
N GLU A 275 -0.26 -14.64 -10.17
CA GLU A 275 0.33 -15.49 -11.21
C GLU A 275 0.33 -16.97 -10.81
N PHE A 276 0.55 -17.26 -9.53
CA PHE A 276 0.60 -18.61 -8.98
C PHE A 276 -0.72 -19.03 -8.33
N VAL A 277 -1.47 -18.09 -7.79
CA VAL A 277 -2.74 -18.31 -7.07
C VAL A 277 -3.86 -18.69 -8.04
N VAL A 278 -3.99 -17.96 -9.16
CA VAL A 278 -5.05 -18.23 -10.16
C VAL A 278 -4.97 -19.65 -10.73
N PRO A 279 -3.79 -20.15 -11.16
CA PRO A 279 -3.66 -21.55 -11.58
C PRO A 279 -3.94 -22.58 -10.47
N ALA A 280 -3.62 -22.26 -9.20
CA ALA A 280 -3.92 -23.13 -8.06
C ALA A 280 -5.44 -23.31 -7.86
N ILE A 281 -6.20 -22.21 -7.94
CA ILE A 281 -7.66 -22.22 -7.87
C ILE A 281 -8.25 -23.06 -9.01
N ALA A 282 -7.74 -22.92 -10.25
CA ALA A 282 -8.16 -23.69 -11.39
C ALA A 282 -7.86 -25.19 -11.21
N SER A 283 -6.65 -25.55 -10.73
CA SER A 283 -6.29 -26.94 -10.40
C SER A 283 -7.24 -27.55 -9.36
N ALA A 284 -7.67 -26.76 -8.38
CA ALA A 284 -8.62 -27.16 -7.33
C ALA A 284 -10.10 -27.16 -7.80
N LYS A 285 -10.37 -26.79 -9.06
CA LYS A 285 -11.74 -26.66 -9.63
C LYS A 285 -12.65 -25.72 -8.80
N LYS A 286 -12.08 -24.59 -8.34
CA LYS A 286 -12.77 -23.58 -7.52
C LYS A 286 -12.93 -22.24 -8.23
N GLU A 287 -12.73 -22.20 -9.55
CA GLU A 287 -12.94 -21.00 -10.37
C GLU A 287 -14.35 -20.46 -10.20
N GLY A 288 -14.46 -19.14 -10.06
CA GLY A 288 -15.72 -18.45 -9.77
C GLY A 288 -16.27 -18.62 -8.34
N LYS A 289 -15.74 -19.58 -7.56
CA LYS A 289 -16.10 -19.79 -6.13
C LYS A 289 -15.11 -19.13 -5.19
N VAL A 290 -13.83 -19.21 -5.48
CA VAL A 290 -12.76 -18.54 -4.75
C VAL A 290 -12.31 -17.33 -5.57
N LYS A 291 -12.48 -16.15 -5.03
CA LYS A 291 -12.16 -14.87 -5.66
C LYS A 291 -10.77 -14.42 -5.24
N VAL A 292 -10.04 -13.74 -6.11
CA VAL A 292 -8.70 -13.22 -5.86
C VAL A 292 -8.76 -11.70 -5.93
N ILE A 293 -8.15 -11.03 -4.95
CA ILE A 293 -7.92 -9.59 -4.94
C ILE A 293 -6.48 -9.30 -4.51
N GLY A 294 -5.94 -8.13 -4.87
CA GLY A 294 -4.54 -7.81 -4.56
C GLY A 294 -4.22 -6.33 -4.58
N PHE A 295 -2.94 -6.02 -4.32
CA PHE A 295 -2.39 -4.67 -4.32
C PHE A 295 -1.16 -4.60 -5.22
N ASN A 296 -1.01 -3.54 -5.95
CA ASN A 296 0.00 -2.89 -6.79
C ASN A 296 -0.54 -2.50 -8.17
N GLY A 297 -1.51 -3.22 -8.76
CA GLY A 297 -2.00 -2.91 -10.10
C GLY A 297 -0.96 -3.21 -11.18
N THR A 298 -0.27 -4.35 -11.09
CA THR A 298 0.71 -4.77 -12.11
C THR A 298 0.02 -5.11 -13.44
N PRO A 299 0.65 -4.88 -14.60
CA PRO A 299 0.02 -5.12 -15.90
C PRO A 299 -0.52 -6.52 -16.09
N LEU A 300 0.22 -7.56 -15.68
CA LEU A 300 -0.25 -8.94 -15.72
C LEU A 300 -1.56 -9.12 -14.97
N VAL A 301 -1.64 -8.54 -13.76
CA VAL A 301 -2.82 -8.67 -12.92
C VAL A 301 -3.98 -7.82 -13.43
N LEU A 302 -3.73 -6.63 -13.97
CA LEU A 302 -4.76 -5.83 -14.64
C LEU A 302 -5.37 -6.56 -15.85
N ASP A 303 -4.58 -7.30 -16.62
CA ASP A 303 -5.10 -8.19 -17.66
C ASP A 303 -5.91 -9.37 -17.08
N MET A 304 -5.51 -9.92 -15.93
CA MET A 304 -6.29 -10.93 -15.20
C MET A 304 -7.60 -10.36 -14.67
N VAL A 305 -7.62 -9.11 -14.17
CA VAL A 305 -8.84 -8.41 -13.74
C VAL A 305 -9.80 -8.22 -14.92
N ARG A 306 -9.29 -7.74 -16.06
CA ARG A 306 -10.07 -7.60 -17.30
C ARG A 306 -10.67 -8.93 -17.75
N ALA A 307 -9.92 -10.01 -17.62
CA ALA A 307 -10.35 -11.36 -17.94
C ALA A 307 -11.27 -12.01 -16.88
N GLY A 308 -11.53 -11.34 -15.73
CA GLY A 308 -12.35 -11.86 -14.64
C GLY A 308 -11.69 -12.97 -13.82
N LYS A 309 -10.38 -13.16 -13.91
CA LYS A 309 -9.60 -14.14 -13.12
C LYS A 309 -9.18 -13.59 -11.77
N VAL A 310 -8.99 -12.29 -11.66
CA VAL A 310 -8.81 -11.52 -10.44
C VAL A 310 -10.00 -10.57 -10.36
N GLU A 311 -10.60 -10.42 -9.18
CA GLU A 311 -11.83 -9.63 -9.03
C GLU A 311 -11.51 -8.14 -8.94
N MET A 312 -10.45 -7.78 -8.23
CA MET A 312 -10.03 -6.39 -8.02
C MET A 312 -8.55 -6.30 -7.66
N THR A 313 -7.92 -5.19 -8.03
CA THR A 313 -6.64 -4.79 -7.46
C THR A 313 -6.69 -3.32 -7.03
N VAL A 314 -6.12 -3.02 -5.86
CA VAL A 314 -5.79 -1.66 -5.44
C VAL A 314 -4.51 -1.29 -6.16
N GLY A 315 -4.63 -0.48 -7.20
CA GLY A 315 -3.50 -0.12 -8.04
C GLY A 315 -2.72 1.06 -7.50
N GLU A 316 -1.41 0.98 -7.66
CA GLU A 316 -0.42 2.02 -7.42
C GLU A 316 0.30 2.34 -8.72
N CYS A 317 0.37 3.62 -9.11
CA CYS A 317 1.11 4.00 -10.31
C CYS A 317 2.60 4.06 -10.00
N GLN A 318 3.36 3.05 -10.43
CA GLN A 318 4.81 2.96 -10.17
C GLN A 318 5.60 4.17 -10.66
N GLU A 319 5.20 4.75 -11.79
CA GLU A 319 5.84 5.96 -12.32
C GLU A 319 5.53 7.18 -11.44
N TRP A 320 4.28 7.33 -10.98
CA TRP A 320 3.91 8.41 -10.06
C TRP A 320 4.65 8.29 -8.73
N THR A 321 4.68 7.07 -8.16
CA THR A 321 5.46 6.73 -6.96
C THR A 321 6.92 7.13 -7.11
N SER A 322 7.53 6.85 -8.27
CA SER A 322 8.91 7.23 -8.57
C SER A 322 9.11 8.75 -8.56
N TYR A 323 8.19 9.52 -9.13
CA TYR A 323 8.24 10.99 -9.12
C TYR A 323 8.05 11.54 -7.70
N ALA A 324 7.15 10.95 -6.91
CA ALA A 324 6.89 11.36 -5.54
C ALA A 324 8.09 11.12 -4.62
N ILE A 325 8.72 9.95 -4.73
CA ILE A 325 9.95 9.63 -4.00
C ILE A 325 11.08 10.58 -4.41
N THR A 326 11.29 10.78 -5.72
CA THR A 326 12.30 11.71 -6.24
C THR A 326 12.09 13.13 -5.72
N ASP A 327 10.85 13.64 -5.67
CA ASP A 327 10.54 14.94 -5.08
C ASP A 327 10.97 15.02 -3.62
N ALA A 328 10.62 13.98 -2.84
CA ALA A 328 10.94 13.92 -1.41
C ALA A 328 12.46 13.84 -1.15
N GLU A 329 13.19 13.07 -1.97
CA GLU A 329 14.65 12.96 -1.92
C GLU A 329 15.33 14.30 -2.24
N MET A 330 14.87 15.00 -3.27
CA MET A 330 15.39 16.33 -3.61
C MET A 330 15.13 17.34 -2.49
N ARG A 331 13.97 17.31 -1.86
CA ARG A 331 13.66 18.16 -0.70
C ARG A 331 14.59 17.85 0.49
N LEU A 332 14.82 16.57 0.77
CA LEU A 332 15.75 16.16 1.82
C LEU A 332 17.17 16.67 1.53
N ILE A 333 17.69 16.47 0.32
CA ILE A 333 19.00 16.96 -0.13
C ILE A 333 19.09 18.49 -0.05
N GLY A 334 18.01 19.19 -0.37
CA GLY A 334 17.88 20.65 -0.30
C GLY A 334 17.71 21.23 1.11
N GLY A 335 17.67 20.39 2.14
CA GLY A 335 17.49 20.84 3.53
C GLY A 335 16.07 21.34 3.85
N MET A 336 15.09 21.02 3.02
CA MET A 336 13.68 21.36 3.23
C MET A 336 12.97 20.43 4.21
N GLY A 337 13.67 19.41 4.73
CA GLY A 337 13.15 18.40 5.64
C GLY A 337 12.58 17.19 4.90
N ALA A 338 12.29 16.14 5.68
CA ALA A 338 11.66 14.92 5.17
C ALA A 338 10.16 15.13 4.97
N VAL A 339 9.66 14.78 3.79
CA VAL A 339 8.22 14.76 3.50
C VAL A 339 7.61 13.50 4.12
N LYS A 340 6.60 13.65 4.98
CA LYS A 340 5.94 12.52 5.62
C LYS A 340 4.89 11.86 4.71
N ASN A 341 4.08 12.66 4.03
CA ASN A 341 3.06 12.16 3.12
C ASN A 341 3.39 12.61 1.69
N LEU A 342 3.72 11.66 0.84
CA LEU A 342 4.05 11.90 -0.54
C LEU A 342 2.81 12.07 -1.43
N HIS A 343 1.61 11.87 -0.89
CA HIS A 343 0.34 11.90 -1.60
C HIS A 343 0.32 10.98 -2.84
N ILE A 344 0.96 9.81 -2.72
CA ILE A 344 0.91 8.77 -3.76
C ILE A 344 -0.51 8.22 -3.79
N PRO A 345 -1.23 8.35 -4.91
CA PRO A 345 -2.62 7.95 -4.96
C PRO A 345 -2.77 6.46 -5.24
N PHE A 346 -3.85 5.87 -4.71
CA PHE A 346 -4.34 4.58 -5.16
C PHE A 346 -5.50 4.72 -6.13
N ARG A 347 -5.68 3.71 -6.98
CA ARG A 347 -6.85 3.55 -7.84
C ARG A 347 -7.35 2.11 -7.77
N ILE A 348 -8.66 1.95 -7.64
CA ILE A 348 -9.28 0.63 -7.73
C ILE A 348 -9.51 0.26 -9.18
N PHE A 349 -9.03 -0.92 -9.55
CA PHE A 349 -9.34 -1.56 -10.81
C PHE A 349 -10.13 -2.84 -10.58
N ASP A 350 -11.29 -2.89 -11.21
CA ASP A 350 -12.09 -4.10 -11.38
C ASP A 350 -12.43 -4.29 -12.87
N LYS A 351 -13.28 -5.25 -13.17
CA LYS A 351 -13.65 -5.57 -14.55
C LYS A 351 -14.26 -4.37 -15.30
N SER A 352 -14.85 -3.39 -14.61
CA SER A 352 -15.53 -2.25 -15.22
C SER A 352 -14.55 -1.22 -15.82
N ASN A 353 -13.35 -1.09 -15.26
CA ASN A 353 -12.39 -0.05 -15.65
C ASN A 353 -10.98 -0.58 -15.96
N ALA A 354 -10.68 -1.87 -15.80
CA ALA A 354 -9.35 -2.42 -16.04
C ALA A 354 -8.82 -2.19 -17.48
N ALA A 355 -9.71 -2.04 -18.46
CA ALA A 355 -9.32 -1.72 -19.84
C ALA A 355 -8.68 -0.33 -19.99
N GLU A 356 -8.90 0.59 -19.04
CA GLU A 356 -8.26 1.91 -19.02
C GLU A 356 -6.73 1.80 -18.81
N ALA A 357 -6.26 0.71 -18.23
CA ALA A 357 -4.83 0.41 -18.11
C ALA A 357 -4.18 -0.04 -19.43
N GLY A 358 -4.96 -0.14 -20.51
CA GLY A 358 -4.52 -0.60 -21.83
C GLY A 358 -4.94 -2.05 -22.13
N VAL A 359 -4.83 -2.44 -23.40
CA VAL A 359 -5.10 -3.80 -23.88
C VAL A 359 -3.99 -4.20 -24.87
N PRO A 360 -2.98 -4.96 -24.44
CA PRO A 360 -2.71 -5.40 -23.06
C PRO A 360 -2.41 -4.23 -22.11
N ALA A 361 -2.56 -4.48 -20.81
CA ALA A 361 -2.26 -3.49 -19.79
C ALA A 361 -0.77 -3.11 -19.80
N THR A 362 -0.48 -1.85 -19.47
CA THR A 362 0.89 -1.32 -19.42
C THR A 362 1.09 -0.49 -18.17
N TYR A 363 2.32 -0.46 -17.64
CA TYR A 363 2.65 0.36 -16.48
C TYR A 363 2.29 1.83 -16.70
N GLY A 364 1.74 2.48 -15.67
CA GLY A 364 1.39 3.90 -15.65
C GLY A 364 0.06 4.26 -16.34
N LYS A 365 -0.49 3.41 -17.19
CA LYS A 365 -1.80 3.67 -17.79
C LYS A 365 -2.94 3.46 -16.81
N GLY A 366 -4.01 4.24 -17.00
CA GLY A 366 -5.18 4.20 -16.14
C GLY A 366 -5.14 5.18 -14.97
N TYR A 367 -4.01 5.82 -14.69
CA TYR A 367 -3.88 6.77 -13.58
C TYR A 367 -3.88 8.24 -14.03
N GLY A 368 -3.94 8.48 -15.34
CA GLY A 368 -3.68 9.81 -15.92
C GLY A 368 -2.18 10.09 -16.01
N ASP A 369 -1.83 11.14 -16.71
CA ASP A 369 -0.43 11.54 -16.98
C ASP A 369 -0.11 12.98 -16.56
N THR A 370 -1.11 13.71 -16.04
CA THR A 370 -0.95 15.12 -15.65
C THR A 370 0.08 15.31 -14.54
N PHE A 371 0.27 14.33 -13.66
CA PHE A 371 1.22 14.40 -12.55
C PHE A 371 2.65 14.73 -13.02
N LYS A 372 3.06 14.30 -14.22
CA LYS A 372 4.39 14.59 -14.76
C LYS A 372 4.60 16.10 -14.99
N ALA A 373 3.58 16.77 -15.53
CA ALA A 373 3.58 18.21 -15.71
C ALA A 373 3.45 18.95 -14.37
N ASP A 374 2.65 18.42 -13.46
CA ASP A 374 2.48 18.98 -12.13
C ASP A 374 3.77 18.91 -11.30
N TYR A 375 4.51 17.78 -11.35
CA TYR A 375 5.84 17.70 -10.74
C TYR A 375 6.85 18.62 -11.44
N ALA A 376 6.84 18.70 -12.79
CA ALA A 376 7.72 19.63 -13.49
C ALA A 376 7.51 21.08 -13.02
N LYS A 377 6.24 21.51 -12.92
CA LYS A 377 5.88 22.83 -12.37
C LYS A 377 6.33 22.99 -10.91
N LEU A 378 6.14 21.94 -10.08
CA LEU A 378 6.55 21.94 -8.68
C LEU A 378 8.07 22.09 -8.53
N TRP A 379 8.83 21.54 -9.46
CA TRP A 379 10.31 21.59 -9.53
C TRP A 379 10.87 22.83 -10.22
N GLY A 380 10.03 23.76 -10.68
CA GLY A 380 10.45 24.98 -11.38
C GLY A 380 11.01 24.72 -12.79
N LEU A 381 10.51 23.70 -13.49
CA LEU A 381 10.93 23.29 -14.84
C LEU A 381 10.00 23.83 -15.93
#